data_b3f3f9b43335cd7fcdcbf3abddb8d852
#
_entry.id   b3f3f9b43335cd7fcdcbf3abddb8d852
#
_cell.length_a   1.000
_cell.length_b   1.000
_cell.length_c   1.000
_cell.angle_alpha   90.00
_cell.angle_beta   90.00
_cell.angle_gamma   90.00
#
_symmetry.space_group_name_H-M   'P 1'
#
loop_
_entity.id
_entity.type
_entity.pdbx_description
1 polymer ?
#
loop_
_entity_poly.entity_id
_entity_poly.type
_entity_poly.pdbx_seq_one_letter_code
_entity_poly.pdbx_strand_id
1 'polypeptide(L)'
;MTTIGYHASHEQFAPGRLRDLVVRAEQAGFTAAKTSDHFQPWSEKQGQSGFAWSWLGAAMQATALPFGAISAPGYRYHPAVLAQAAATCAEMFPNRLWLALGSGEAINEAITGLP
;
A
#
# COMPACT_ATOMS: atom_id res chain seq x y z
N MET A 1 -18.92 -15.36 6.43
CA MET A 1 -18.78 -14.14 7.25
C MET A 1 -18.10 -13.04 6.43
N THR A 2 -18.62 -11.84 6.48
CA THR A 2 -18.05 -10.70 5.76
C THR A 2 -16.84 -10.17 6.50
N THR A 3 -15.73 -10.01 5.77
CA THR A 3 -14.54 -9.34 6.29
C THR A 3 -14.66 -7.84 6.03
N ILE A 4 -14.46 -7.02 7.05
CA ILE A 4 -14.43 -5.57 6.92
C ILE A 4 -13.00 -5.11 7.13
N GLY A 5 -12.41 -4.55 6.07
CA GLY A 5 -11.03 -4.09 6.07
C GLY A 5 -10.92 -2.58 6.17
N TYR A 6 -9.78 -2.14 6.70
CA TYR A 6 -9.41 -0.73 6.76
C TYR A 6 -8.61 -0.35 5.51
N HIS A 7 -9.00 0.74 4.85
CA HIS A 7 -8.23 1.29 3.73
C HIS A 7 -7.19 2.31 4.23
N ALA A 8 -5.92 1.96 4.12
CA ALA A 8 -4.82 2.82 4.52
C ALA A 8 -4.43 3.74 3.35
N SER A 9 -4.78 5.02 3.47
CA SER A 9 -4.57 6.02 2.41
C SER A 9 -3.27 6.79 2.61
N HIS A 10 -2.30 6.56 1.74
CA HIS A 10 -1.02 7.27 1.75
C HIS A 10 -1.16 8.72 1.30
N GLU A 11 -2.23 9.06 0.62
CA GLU A 11 -2.50 10.40 0.12
C GLU A 11 -3.03 11.32 1.22
N GLN A 12 -3.74 10.76 2.18
CA GLN A 12 -4.38 11.53 3.25
C GLN A 12 -3.53 11.68 4.50
N PHE A 13 -2.69 10.69 4.80
CA PHE A 13 -1.98 10.63 6.07
C PHE A 13 -0.48 10.46 5.87
N ALA A 14 0.32 11.17 6.67
CA ALA A 14 1.76 10.94 6.73
C ALA A 14 2.07 9.50 7.15
N PRO A 15 3.18 8.90 6.69
CA PRO A 15 3.44 7.47 6.88
C PRO A 15 3.42 7.01 8.35
N GLY A 16 4.01 7.76 9.25
CA GLY A 16 4.02 7.41 10.68
C GLY A 16 2.64 7.45 11.30
N ARG A 17 1.85 8.48 10.95
CA ARG A 17 0.46 8.57 11.39
C ARG A 17 -0.37 7.43 10.85
N LEU A 18 -0.19 7.07 9.59
CA LEU A 18 -0.93 5.99 8.95
C LEU A 18 -0.59 4.63 9.59
N ARG A 19 0.67 4.42 9.97
CA ARG A 19 1.05 3.23 10.73
C ARG A 19 0.30 3.16 12.06
N ASP A 20 0.22 4.26 12.80
CA ASP A 20 -0.52 4.30 14.06
C ASP A 20 -2.01 4.07 13.85
N LEU A 21 -2.58 4.60 12.77
CA LEU A 21 -3.99 4.41 12.43
C LEU A 21 -4.32 2.95 12.12
N VAL A 22 -3.46 2.23 11.40
CA VAL A 22 -3.72 0.82 11.09
C VAL A 22 -3.63 -0.06 12.35
N VAL A 23 -2.75 0.28 13.28
CA VAL A 23 -2.68 -0.39 14.57
C VAL A 23 -4.00 -0.16 15.36
N ARG A 24 -4.50 1.07 15.36
CA ARG A 24 -5.78 1.40 15.99
C ARG A 24 -6.95 0.70 15.32
N ALA A 25 -6.91 0.57 13.99
CA ALA A 25 -7.94 -0.15 13.26
C ALA A 25 -8.00 -1.63 13.69
N GLU A 26 -6.85 -2.27 13.83
CA GLU A 26 -6.79 -3.64 14.36
C GLU A 26 -7.40 -3.72 15.76
N GLN A 27 -7.02 -2.82 16.65
CA GLN A 27 -7.57 -2.76 18.00
C GLN A 27 -9.08 -2.52 18.03
N ALA A 28 -9.59 -1.79 17.05
CA ALA A 28 -11.02 -1.49 16.93
C ALA A 28 -11.84 -2.64 16.31
N GLY A 29 -11.21 -3.72 15.85
CA GLY A 29 -11.88 -4.90 15.35
C GLY A 29 -11.87 -5.10 13.84
N PHE A 30 -11.17 -4.26 13.06
CA PHE A 30 -10.93 -4.57 11.65
C PHE A 30 -10.07 -5.82 11.53
N THR A 31 -10.41 -6.68 10.59
CA THR A 31 -9.74 -7.98 10.43
C THR A 31 -8.88 -8.07 9.17
N ALA A 32 -8.80 -6.99 8.41
CA ALA A 32 -7.96 -6.87 7.23
C ALA A 32 -7.65 -5.40 6.97
N ALA A 33 -6.64 -5.14 6.15
CA ALA A 33 -6.34 -3.80 5.65
C ALA A 33 -5.88 -3.88 4.20
N LYS A 34 -5.95 -2.77 3.50
CA LYS A 34 -5.35 -2.64 2.17
C LYS A 34 -4.78 -1.25 1.99
N THR A 35 -3.84 -1.13 1.07
CA THR A 35 -3.28 0.15 0.67
C THR A 35 -3.11 0.21 -0.83
N SER A 36 -3.10 1.43 -1.37
CA SER A 36 -2.86 1.67 -2.79
C SER A 36 -1.53 2.39 -2.96
N ASP A 37 -0.78 1.97 -3.96
CA ASP A 37 0.55 2.45 -4.24
C ASP A 37 0.48 3.55 -5.30
N HIS A 38 0.52 4.80 -4.85
CA HIS A 38 0.47 5.98 -5.70
C HIS A 38 1.71 6.84 -5.49
N PHE A 39 2.22 7.44 -6.56
CA PHE A 39 3.34 8.37 -6.47
C PHE A 39 2.91 9.75 -5.98
N GLN A 40 1.70 10.18 -6.35
CA GLN A 40 1.18 11.50 -6.01
C GLN A 40 -0.24 11.41 -5.44
N PRO A 41 -0.63 12.35 -4.55
CA PRO A 41 -2.01 12.45 -4.12
C PRO A 41 -2.90 12.98 -5.25
N TRP A 42 -4.19 12.69 -5.16
CA TRP A 42 -5.17 13.13 -6.16
C TRP A 42 -5.43 14.64 -6.14
N SER A 43 -5.19 15.29 -5.00
CA SER A 43 -5.44 16.71 -4.84
C SER A 43 -4.50 17.30 -3.80
N GLU A 44 -4.35 18.63 -3.82
CA GLU A 44 -3.56 19.34 -2.82
C GLU A 44 -4.10 19.17 -1.40
N LYS A 45 -5.41 18.96 -1.26
CA LYS A 45 -6.03 18.74 0.04
C LYS A 45 -5.58 17.43 0.70
N GLN A 46 -5.25 16.41 -0.07
CA GLN A 46 -4.70 15.17 0.45
C GLN A 46 -3.27 15.38 0.93
N GLY A 47 -2.42 15.92 0.08
CA GLY A 47 -1.12 16.50 0.45
C GLY A 47 -0.01 15.52 0.84
N GLN A 48 -0.26 14.21 0.92
CA GLN A 48 0.72 13.22 1.34
C GLN A 48 1.00 12.22 0.22
N SER A 49 2.16 11.59 0.28
CA SER A 49 2.52 10.59 -0.74
C SER A 49 3.60 9.64 -0.22
N GLY A 50 3.30 8.94 0.85
CA GLY A 50 4.20 7.93 1.39
C GLY A 50 4.38 6.74 0.44
N PHE A 51 5.55 6.11 0.48
CA PHE A 51 5.83 4.97 -0.37
C PHE A 51 5.24 3.69 0.23
N ALA A 52 4.26 3.12 -0.46
CA ALA A 52 3.46 2.01 0.06
C ALA A 52 4.31 0.80 0.46
N TRP A 53 5.30 0.41 -0.35
CA TRP A 53 6.07 -0.81 -0.09
C TRP A 53 6.97 -0.70 1.14
N SER A 54 7.61 0.46 1.36
CA SER A 54 8.37 0.69 2.60
C SER A 54 7.44 0.69 3.81
N TRP A 55 6.29 1.35 3.67
CA TRP A 55 5.31 1.46 4.74
C TRP A 55 4.72 0.09 5.10
N LEU A 56 4.43 -0.77 4.10
CA LEU A 56 3.88 -2.11 4.32
C LEU A 56 4.75 -2.95 5.25
N GLY A 57 6.07 -2.89 5.09
CA GLY A 57 6.97 -3.61 5.99
C GLY A 57 6.76 -3.23 7.45
N ALA A 58 6.64 -1.93 7.73
CA ALA A 58 6.40 -1.43 9.08
C ALA A 58 4.99 -1.77 9.59
N ALA A 59 3.97 -1.60 8.76
CA ALA A 59 2.58 -1.84 9.14
C ALA A 59 2.31 -3.31 9.41
N MET A 60 2.83 -4.19 8.58
CA MET A 60 2.68 -5.64 8.76
C MET A 60 3.45 -6.14 9.98
N GLN A 61 4.59 -5.52 10.31
CA GLN A 61 5.33 -5.86 11.52
C GLN A 61 4.58 -5.40 12.78
N ALA A 62 3.87 -4.28 12.70
CA ALA A 62 3.16 -3.69 13.84
C ALA A 62 1.79 -4.30 14.11
N THR A 63 1.26 -5.12 13.20
CA THR A 63 -0.07 -5.74 13.29
C THR A 63 0.01 -7.22 12.94
N ALA A 64 -1.11 -7.91 13.13
CA ALA A 64 -1.28 -9.29 12.64
C ALA A 64 -2.24 -9.36 11.45
N LEU A 65 -2.63 -8.21 10.89
CA LEU A 65 -3.63 -8.15 9.82
C LEU A 65 -3.11 -8.72 8.50
N PRO A 66 -3.97 -9.39 7.72
CA PRO A 66 -3.71 -9.56 6.29
C PRO A 66 -3.81 -8.22 5.57
N PHE A 67 -2.92 -7.99 4.62
CA PHE A 67 -2.84 -6.74 3.87
C PHE A 67 -2.97 -6.97 2.38
N GLY A 68 -3.81 -6.14 1.74
CA GLY A 68 -3.83 -6.02 0.30
C GLY A 68 -2.95 -4.85 -0.15
N ALA A 69 -2.22 -5.04 -1.24
CA ALA A 69 -1.47 -3.98 -1.90
C ALA A 69 -1.95 -3.85 -3.34
N ILE A 70 -2.40 -2.64 -3.70
CA ILE A 70 -2.84 -2.32 -5.05
C ILE A 70 -1.72 -1.53 -5.71
N SER A 71 -1.14 -2.05 -6.78
CA SER A 71 0.00 -1.46 -7.45
C SER A 71 -0.07 -1.66 -8.96
N ALA A 72 0.80 -0.98 -9.70
CA ALA A 72 0.80 -1.02 -11.16
C ALA A 72 2.21 -1.29 -11.68
N PRO A 73 2.48 -2.50 -12.19
CA PRO A 73 3.75 -2.79 -12.85
C PRO A 73 3.77 -2.23 -14.28
N GLY A 74 4.97 -1.96 -14.79
CA GLY A 74 5.17 -1.65 -16.19
C GLY A 74 5.82 -0.30 -16.48
N TYR A 75 5.37 0.77 -15.88
CA TYR A 75 5.97 2.10 -16.07
C TYR A 75 6.90 2.47 -14.92
N ARG A 76 6.33 2.93 -13.81
CA ARG A 76 7.08 3.37 -12.64
C ARG A 76 7.90 2.24 -12.02
N TYR A 77 7.41 1.00 -12.12
CA TYR A 77 8.13 -0.19 -11.70
C TYR A 77 8.43 -1.10 -12.87
N HIS A 78 9.67 -1.54 -12.96
CA HIS A 78 9.93 -2.76 -13.71
C HIS A 78 9.18 -3.91 -13.03
N PRO A 79 8.47 -4.78 -13.77
CA PRO A 79 7.70 -5.86 -13.15
C PRO A 79 8.50 -6.74 -12.18
N ALA A 80 9.77 -6.99 -12.48
CA ALA A 80 10.64 -7.77 -11.59
C ALA A 80 10.91 -7.06 -10.25
N VAL A 81 10.99 -5.72 -10.25
CA VAL A 81 11.18 -4.94 -9.02
C VAL A 81 9.92 -5.00 -8.16
N LEU A 82 8.75 -4.88 -8.78
CA LEU A 82 7.48 -5.02 -8.05
C LEU A 82 7.33 -6.43 -7.48
N ALA A 83 7.67 -7.45 -8.25
CA ALA A 83 7.65 -8.84 -7.79
C ALA A 83 8.60 -9.05 -6.60
N GLN A 84 9.79 -8.42 -6.62
CA GLN A 84 10.74 -8.48 -5.51
C GLN A 84 10.16 -7.84 -4.24
N ALA A 85 9.50 -6.69 -4.36
CA ALA A 85 8.87 -6.03 -3.23
C ALA A 85 7.79 -6.93 -2.61
N ALA A 86 6.92 -7.50 -3.44
CA ALA A 86 5.86 -8.39 -2.98
C ALA A 86 6.41 -9.67 -2.35
N ALA A 87 7.40 -10.29 -2.96
CA ALA A 87 8.02 -11.50 -2.45
C ALA A 87 8.70 -11.26 -1.09
N THR A 88 9.32 -10.11 -0.92
CA THR A 88 9.96 -9.72 0.34
C THR A 88 8.95 -9.63 1.47
N CYS A 89 7.84 -8.94 1.23
CA CYS A 89 6.77 -8.85 2.22
C CYS A 89 6.13 -10.23 2.49
N ALA A 90 5.92 -11.03 1.47
CA ALA A 90 5.32 -12.35 1.60
C ALA A 90 6.21 -13.32 2.40
N GLU A 91 7.53 -13.22 2.25
CA GLU A 91 8.48 -14.04 3.00
C GLU A 91 8.51 -13.64 4.47
N MET A 92 8.58 -12.33 4.76
CA MET A 92 8.59 -11.84 6.14
C MET A 92 7.27 -12.10 6.88
N PHE A 93 6.16 -12.07 6.16
CA PHE A 93 4.81 -12.17 6.73
C PHE A 93 3.99 -13.25 6.00
N PRO A 94 4.27 -14.54 6.26
CA PRO A 94 3.64 -15.64 5.51
C PRO A 94 2.11 -15.60 5.57
N ASN A 95 1.47 -15.83 4.43
CA ASN A 95 0.02 -15.95 4.27
C ASN A 95 -0.77 -14.69 4.65
N ARG A 96 -0.13 -13.51 4.61
CA ARG A 96 -0.79 -12.27 5.00
C ARG A 96 -0.92 -11.25 3.85
N LEU A 97 -0.15 -11.39 2.77
CA LEU A 97 -0.16 -10.42 1.66
C LEU A 97 -1.00 -10.94 0.49
N TRP A 98 -1.86 -10.07 -0.05
CA TRP A 98 -2.48 -10.28 -1.35
C TRP A 98 -2.27 -9.05 -2.23
N LEU A 99 -2.32 -9.26 -3.54
CA LEU A 99 -2.03 -8.22 -4.53
C LEU A 99 -3.22 -7.98 -5.45
N ALA A 100 -3.43 -6.71 -5.81
CA ALA A 100 -4.27 -6.32 -6.93
C ALA A 100 -3.42 -5.47 -7.86
N LEU A 101 -3.30 -5.89 -9.11
CA LEU A 101 -2.43 -5.24 -10.08
C LEU A 101 -3.27 -4.50 -11.11
N GLY A 102 -2.91 -3.24 -11.36
CA GLY A 102 -3.54 -2.38 -12.35
C GLY A 102 -2.55 -1.93 -13.42
N SER A 103 -3.06 -1.19 -14.39
CA SER A 103 -2.24 -0.63 -15.48
C SER A 103 -1.62 0.73 -15.15
N GLY A 104 -1.99 1.30 -14.00
CA GLY A 104 -1.49 2.60 -13.58
C GLY A 104 -2.33 3.78 -14.08
N GLU A 105 -1.96 4.96 -13.67
CA GLU A 105 -2.65 6.20 -13.97
C GLU A 105 -1.62 7.27 -14.33
N ALA A 106 -1.98 8.17 -15.25
CA ALA A 106 -1.06 9.18 -15.77
C ALA A 106 -0.41 10.02 -14.65
N ILE A 107 -1.18 10.42 -13.64
CA ILE A 107 -0.65 11.23 -12.53
C ILE A 107 0.47 10.53 -11.76
N ASN A 108 0.42 9.21 -11.67
CA ASN A 108 1.42 8.42 -10.94
C ASN A 108 2.56 7.97 -11.83
N GLU A 109 2.30 7.76 -13.12
CA GLU A 109 3.28 7.17 -14.03
C GLU A 109 4.04 8.22 -14.86
N ALA A 110 3.58 9.47 -14.87
CA ALA A 110 4.20 10.56 -15.63
C ALA A 110 5.67 10.81 -15.23
N ILE A 111 6.06 10.44 -14.02
CA ILE A 111 7.45 10.56 -13.55
C ILE A 111 8.43 9.80 -14.43
N THR A 112 7.99 8.77 -15.15
CA THR A 112 8.87 7.98 -16.03
C THR A 112 9.20 8.72 -17.32
N GLY A 113 8.45 9.77 -17.67
CA GLY A 113 8.59 10.45 -18.95
C GLY A 113 8.05 9.67 -20.14
N LEU A 114 7.41 8.53 -19.92
CA LEU A 114 6.82 7.72 -20.99
C LEU A 114 5.40 8.21 -21.30
N PRO A 115 4.98 8.09 -22.58
CA PRO A 115 3.64 8.49 -22.98
C PRO A 115 2.54 7.62 -22.37
#